data_95001f05a0b56f9b0e13220dfcc91afe
#
_entry.id   95001f05a0b56f9b0e13220dfcc91afe
#
_cell.length_a   1.000
_cell.length_b   1.000
_cell.length_c   1.000
_cell.angle_alpha   90.00
_cell.angle_beta   90.00
_cell.angle_gamma   90.00
#
_symmetry.space_group_name_H-M   'P 1'
#
loop_
_entity.id
_entity.type
_entity.pdbx_description
1 polymer ?
#
loop_
_entity_poly.entity_id
_entity_poly.type
_entity_poly.pdbx_seq_one_letter_code
_entity_poly.pdbx_strand_id
1 'polypeptide(L)'
;ERTAAVEYLLKTNPDAFDPTVVEIIKNGEKYSAVDAYNAEYLKQDLARKIQQRLADFDALIVPTAPTIYTIEQLQQNPIEYNAHLGTYTNFTNLADLSALALPAGFRADHLPFGITLIAPAWHDAALVHFGKAWQNYLALKLGALDKALPLSSATPISQHHIRVAVVGAHLTDMPLNFQLTTRDAVH
;
A
#
# COMPACT_ATOMS: atom_id res chain seq x y z
N GLU A 1 10.89 -4.65 14.45
CA GLU A 1 10.74 -3.30 13.88
C GLU A 1 9.48 -2.62 14.43
N ARG A 2 8.26 -3.13 14.17
CA ARG A 2 7.00 -2.53 14.64
C ARG A 2 6.95 -2.31 16.13
N THR A 3 7.32 -3.32 16.93
CA THR A 3 7.36 -3.23 18.40
C THR A 3 8.29 -2.09 18.87
N ALA A 4 9.51 -2.01 18.31
CA ALA A 4 10.45 -0.96 18.63
C ALA A 4 9.93 0.45 18.29
N ALA A 5 9.20 0.59 17.19
CA ALA A 5 8.66 1.89 16.75
C ALA A 5 7.57 2.44 17.69
N VAL A 6 6.80 1.56 18.34
CA VAL A 6 5.63 1.96 19.15
C VAL A 6 5.74 1.60 20.63
N GLU A 7 6.87 1.03 21.07
CA GLU A 7 7.07 0.54 22.44
C GLU A 7 6.74 1.58 23.52
N TYR A 8 7.21 2.81 23.31
CA TYR A 8 6.93 3.90 24.25
C TYR A 8 5.43 4.16 24.39
N LEU A 9 4.71 4.25 23.26
CA LEU A 9 3.28 4.52 23.27
C LEU A 9 2.49 3.34 23.85
N LEU A 10 2.87 2.11 23.55
CA LEU A 10 2.26 0.91 24.14
C LEU A 10 2.40 0.87 25.67
N LYS A 11 3.52 1.40 26.24
CA LYS A 11 3.75 1.45 27.67
C LYS A 11 3.00 2.61 28.34
N THR A 12 2.87 3.75 27.67
CA THR A 12 2.32 4.98 28.26
C THR A 12 0.84 5.19 28.01
N ASN A 13 0.32 4.69 26.87
CA ASN A 13 -1.09 4.84 26.49
C ASN A 13 -1.57 3.61 25.66
N PRO A 14 -1.67 2.42 26.28
CA PRO A 14 -2.08 1.20 25.58
C PRO A 14 -3.48 1.28 24.96
N ASP A 15 -4.37 2.05 25.57
CA ASP A 15 -5.76 2.19 25.12
C ASP A 15 -5.90 3.00 23.80
N ALA A 16 -4.82 3.63 23.35
CA ALA A 16 -4.80 4.32 22.05
C ALA A 16 -4.72 3.36 20.85
N PHE A 17 -4.53 2.06 21.10
CA PHE A 17 -4.38 1.06 20.04
C PHE A 17 -5.62 0.21 19.88
N ASP A 18 -5.89 -0.19 18.63
CA ASP A 18 -6.80 -1.29 18.35
C ASP A 18 -6.29 -2.60 18.97
N PRO A 19 -7.13 -3.38 19.69
CA PRO A 19 -6.71 -4.61 20.35
C PRO A 19 -6.06 -5.65 19.41
N THR A 20 -6.57 -5.78 18.18
CA THR A 20 -6.00 -6.69 17.17
C THR A 20 -4.58 -6.27 16.78
N VAL A 21 -4.37 -4.96 16.62
CA VAL A 21 -3.04 -4.39 16.32
C VAL A 21 -2.06 -4.64 17.46
N VAL A 22 -2.51 -4.49 18.73
CA VAL A 22 -1.69 -4.80 19.93
C VAL A 22 -1.27 -6.26 19.90
N GLU A 23 -2.17 -7.19 19.64
CA GLU A 23 -1.86 -8.62 19.56
C GLU A 23 -0.79 -8.91 18.51
N ILE A 24 -0.93 -8.34 17.30
CA ILE A 24 0.04 -8.49 16.21
C ILE A 24 1.43 -7.95 16.61
N ILE A 25 1.48 -6.79 17.27
CA ILE A 25 2.73 -6.15 17.67
C ILE A 25 3.43 -6.96 18.77
N LYS A 26 2.69 -7.43 19.78
CA LYS A 26 3.22 -8.25 20.87
C LYS A 26 3.79 -9.59 20.41
N ASN A 27 3.33 -10.13 19.28
CA ASN A 27 3.93 -11.31 18.68
C ASN A 27 5.43 -11.12 18.34
N GLY A 28 5.88 -9.89 18.12
CA GLY A 28 7.30 -9.57 17.91
C GLY A 28 8.20 -9.91 19.09
N GLU A 29 7.68 -9.94 20.32
CA GLU A 29 8.43 -10.24 21.55
C GLU A 29 8.87 -11.72 21.65
N LYS A 30 8.28 -12.59 20.84
CA LYS A 30 8.59 -14.03 20.81
C LYS A 30 9.89 -14.35 20.07
N TYR A 31 10.43 -13.40 19.31
CA TYR A 31 11.60 -13.62 18.45
C TYR A 31 12.86 -13.04 19.08
N SER A 32 13.95 -13.79 18.96
CA SER A 32 15.28 -13.35 19.35
C SER A 32 15.94 -12.48 18.27
N ALA A 33 17.05 -11.84 18.61
CA ALA A 33 17.87 -11.14 17.63
C ALA A 33 18.40 -12.10 16.53
N VAL A 34 18.70 -13.35 16.89
CA VAL A 34 19.16 -14.36 15.91
C VAL A 34 18.04 -14.67 14.92
N ASP A 35 16.79 -14.81 15.38
CA ASP A 35 15.64 -15.04 14.49
C ASP A 35 15.44 -13.86 13.54
N ALA A 36 15.62 -12.63 14.03
CA ALA A 36 15.49 -11.42 13.21
C ALA A 36 16.56 -11.38 12.10
N TYR A 37 17.83 -11.71 12.40
CA TYR A 37 18.87 -11.75 11.38
C TYR A 37 18.68 -12.92 10.38
N ASN A 38 18.26 -14.09 10.85
CA ASN A 38 17.97 -15.22 9.95
C ASN A 38 16.80 -14.86 9.01
N ALA A 39 15.78 -14.19 9.50
CA ALA A 39 14.67 -13.71 8.68
C ALA A 39 15.12 -12.66 7.64
N GLU A 40 16.05 -11.78 8.01
CA GLU A 40 16.62 -10.80 7.07
C GLU A 40 17.44 -11.47 5.96
N TYR A 41 18.27 -12.47 6.27
CA TYR A 41 19.01 -13.23 5.27
C TYR A 41 18.07 -13.97 4.31
N LEU A 42 17.04 -14.63 4.86
CA LEU A 42 16.02 -15.29 4.04
C LEU A 42 15.28 -14.29 3.15
N LYS A 43 14.88 -13.13 3.68
CA LYS A 43 14.21 -12.06 2.93
C LYS A 43 15.05 -11.61 1.74
N GLN A 44 16.35 -11.37 1.94
CA GLN A 44 17.25 -10.96 0.87
C GLN A 44 17.44 -12.04 -0.20
N ASP A 45 17.54 -13.30 0.18
CA ASP A 45 17.64 -14.40 -0.78
C ASP A 45 16.38 -14.55 -1.62
N LEU A 46 15.20 -14.44 -0.98
CA LEU A 46 13.91 -14.48 -1.68
C LEU A 46 13.71 -13.25 -2.59
N ALA A 47 14.06 -12.06 -2.13
CA ALA A 47 13.99 -10.83 -2.92
C ALA A 47 14.86 -10.95 -4.19
N ARG A 48 16.10 -11.43 -4.06
CA ARG A 48 16.96 -11.68 -5.21
C ARG A 48 16.36 -12.68 -6.20
N LYS A 49 15.77 -13.77 -5.72
CA LYS A 49 15.10 -14.77 -6.56
C LYS A 49 13.91 -14.17 -7.32
N ILE A 50 13.12 -13.34 -6.65
CA ILE A 50 12.00 -12.63 -7.27
C ILE A 50 12.51 -11.68 -8.37
N GLN A 51 13.51 -10.86 -8.06
CA GLN A 51 14.10 -9.93 -9.03
C GLN A 51 14.67 -10.66 -10.27
N GLN A 52 15.35 -11.78 -10.07
CA GLN A 52 15.83 -12.61 -11.16
C GLN A 52 14.70 -13.16 -12.05
N ARG A 53 13.58 -13.55 -11.44
CA ARG A 53 12.39 -14.02 -12.20
C ARG A 53 11.68 -12.91 -12.94
N LEU A 54 11.73 -11.69 -12.46
CA LEU A 54 11.12 -10.51 -13.10
C LEU A 54 12.01 -9.89 -14.17
N ALA A 55 13.30 -10.26 -14.25
CA ALA A 55 14.26 -9.58 -15.13
C ALA A 55 13.89 -9.60 -16.63
N ASP A 56 13.14 -10.61 -17.07
CA ASP A 56 12.70 -10.75 -18.46
C ASP A 56 11.30 -10.17 -18.74
N PHE A 57 10.70 -9.51 -17.74
CA PHE A 57 9.34 -8.96 -17.82
C PHE A 57 9.33 -7.48 -17.45
N ASP A 58 8.46 -6.71 -18.09
CA ASP A 58 8.27 -5.30 -17.76
C ASP A 58 7.55 -5.12 -16.41
N ALA A 59 6.59 -5.98 -16.11
CA ALA A 59 5.87 -6.00 -14.85
C ALA A 59 5.13 -7.32 -14.63
N LEU A 60 4.88 -7.65 -13.37
CA LEU A 60 3.94 -8.68 -12.93
C LEU A 60 2.57 -8.04 -12.70
N ILE A 61 1.51 -8.64 -13.21
CA ILE A 61 0.12 -8.23 -12.98
C ILE A 61 -0.54 -9.23 -12.03
N VAL A 62 -1.09 -8.74 -10.94
CA VAL A 62 -1.83 -9.55 -9.96
C VAL A 62 -3.15 -8.88 -9.58
N PRO A 63 -4.16 -9.62 -9.09
CA PRO A 63 -5.28 -9.00 -8.39
C PRO A 63 -4.79 -8.20 -7.18
N THR A 64 -5.34 -7.01 -6.94
CA THR A 64 -4.94 -6.20 -5.78
C THR A 64 -5.27 -6.91 -4.46
N ALA A 65 -6.42 -7.60 -4.41
CA ALA A 65 -6.82 -8.44 -3.30
C ALA A 65 -7.57 -9.67 -3.83
N PRO A 66 -7.51 -10.82 -3.15
CA PRO A 66 -8.17 -12.05 -3.58
C PRO A 66 -9.70 -11.98 -3.48
N THR A 67 -10.22 -11.20 -2.54
CA THR A 67 -11.66 -11.06 -2.28
C THR A 67 -11.96 -9.74 -1.56
N ILE A 68 -13.24 -9.51 -1.28
CA ILE A 68 -13.74 -8.43 -0.41
C ILE A 68 -14.52 -9.11 0.70
N TYR A 69 -14.19 -8.79 1.96
CA TYR A 69 -14.88 -9.23 3.14
C TYR A 69 -15.86 -8.16 3.62
N THR A 70 -16.97 -8.57 4.27
CA THR A 70 -17.79 -7.64 5.03
C THR A 70 -17.07 -7.22 6.32
N ILE A 71 -17.54 -6.13 6.93
CA ILE A 71 -17.00 -5.67 8.23
C ILE A 71 -17.17 -6.76 9.29
N GLU A 72 -18.34 -7.42 9.33
CA GLU A 72 -18.66 -8.50 10.27
C GLU A 72 -17.71 -9.69 10.10
N GLN A 73 -17.43 -10.08 8.86
CA GLN A 73 -16.47 -11.15 8.60
C GLN A 73 -15.08 -10.79 9.11
N LEU A 74 -14.58 -9.58 8.82
CA LEU A 74 -13.28 -9.13 9.31
C LEU A 74 -13.24 -9.08 10.84
N GLN A 75 -14.31 -8.68 11.52
CA GLN A 75 -14.38 -8.66 12.98
C GLN A 75 -14.34 -10.07 13.59
N GLN A 76 -14.89 -11.08 12.91
CA GLN A 76 -14.88 -12.47 13.38
C GLN A 76 -13.48 -13.10 13.33
N ASN A 77 -12.67 -12.76 12.33
CA ASN A 77 -11.30 -13.29 12.19
C ASN A 77 -10.35 -12.22 11.60
N PRO A 78 -10.05 -11.16 12.37
CA PRO A 78 -9.36 -9.98 11.85
C PRO A 78 -7.93 -10.26 11.37
N ILE A 79 -7.21 -11.16 12.02
CA ILE A 79 -5.80 -11.44 11.69
C ILE A 79 -5.71 -12.23 10.39
N GLU A 80 -6.43 -13.34 10.28
CA GLU A 80 -6.38 -14.23 9.13
C GLU A 80 -6.91 -13.55 7.86
N TYR A 81 -8.06 -12.88 7.96
CA TYR A 81 -8.68 -12.25 6.80
C TYR A 81 -7.89 -11.04 6.31
N ASN A 82 -7.28 -10.25 7.20
CA ASN A 82 -6.35 -9.21 6.78
C ASN A 82 -5.09 -9.79 6.11
N ALA A 83 -4.53 -10.88 6.64
CA ALA A 83 -3.42 -11.56 6.00
C ALA A 83 -3.79 -12.09 4.61
N HIS A 84 -5.00 -12.66 4.46
CA HIS A 84 -5.52 -13.13 3.19
C HIS A 84 -5.67 -12.01 2.16
N LEU A 85 -6.15 -10.82 2.54
CA LEU A 85 -6.26 -9.66 1.63
C LEU A 85 -4.92 -9.27 1.01
N GLY A 86 -3.81 -9.48 1.69
CA GLY A 86 -2.47 -9.18 1.21
C GLY A 86 -1.79 -10.29 0.39
N THR A 87 -2.49 -11.41 0.09
CA THR A 87 -1.89 -12.62 -0.52
C THR A 87 -1.04 -12.31 -1.75
N TYR A 88 -1.49 -11.41 -2.63
CA TYR A 88 -0.81 -11.10 -3.88
C TYR A 88 0.16 -9.92 -3.80
N THR A 89 0.16 -9.16 -2.70
CA THR A 89 0.88 -7.88 -2.63
C THR A 89 1.83 -7.74 -1.45
N ASN A 90 1.70 -8.56 -0.40
CA ASN A 90 2.52 -8.46 0.81
C ASN A 90 4.02 -8.57 0.56
N PHE A 91 4.45 -9.35 -0.44
CA PHE A 91 5.87 -9.54 -0.75
C PHE A 91 6.53 -8.30 -1.38
N THR A 92 5.75 -7.38 -1.94
CA THR A 92 6.22 -6.21 -2.68
C THR A 92 7.18 -5.35 -1.84
N ASN A 93 6.78 -5.01 -0.62
CA ASN A 93 7.60 -4.22 0.30
C ASN A 93 8.83 -5.01 0.79
N LEU A 94 8.68 -6.33 1.01
CA LEU A 94 9.76 -7.18 1.50
C LEU A 94 10.85 -7.40 0.44
N ALA A 95 10.47 -7.40 -0.83
CA ALA A 95 11.36 -7.61 -1.96
C ALA A 95 11.87 -6.31 -2.60
N ASP A 96 11.55 -5.14 -2.00
CA ASP A 96 11.96 -3.83 -2.50
C ASP A 96 11.53 -3.59 -3.96
N LEU A 97 10.23 -3.72 -4.23
CA LEU A 97 9.64 -3.59 -5.56
C LEU A 97 8.77 -2.33 -5.65
N SER A 98 8.66 -1.76 -6.84
CA SER A 98 7.66 -0.74 -7.17
C SER A 98 6.31 -1.38 -7.44
N ALA A 99 5.21 -0.73 -7.04
CA ALA A 99 3.86 -1.21 -7.34
C ALA A 99 2.87 -0.09 -7.62
N LEU A 100 1.93 -0.37 -8.52
CA LEU A 100 0.84 0.53 -8.87
C LEU A 100 -0.49 -0.22 -8.89
N ALA A 101 -1.38 0.12 -7.97
CA ALA A 101 -2.75 -0.39 -7.98
C ALA A 101 -3.64 0.42 -8.94
N LEU A 102 -4.43 -0.29 -9.72
CA LEU A 102 -5.28 0.29 -10.77
C LEU A 102 -6.70 -0.31 -10.69
N PRO A 103 -7.75 0.48 -10.92
CA PRO A 103 -9.09 -0.05 -11.11
C PRO A 103 -9.14 -0.87 -12.41
N ALA A 104 -9.83 -2.02 -12.35
CA ALA A 104 -9.98 -2.92 -13.49
C ALA A 104 -11.45 -3.19 -13.86
N GLY A 105 -12.40 -2.71 -13.07
CA GLY A 105 -13.83 -2.85 -13.33
C GLY A 105 -14.62 -3.24 -12.09
N PHE A 106 -15.74 -3.90 -12.32
CA PHE A 106 -16.63 -4.39 -11.28
C PHE A 106 -16.89 -5.89 -11.47
N ARG A 107 -17.05 -6.59 -10.37
CA ARG A 107 -17.45 -7.98 -10.32
C ARG A 107 -18.94 -8.11 -10.66
N ALA A 108 -19.42 -9.34 -10.85
CA ALA A 108 -20.85 -9.62 -11.12
C ALA A 108 -21.78 -9.20 -9.96
N ASP A 109 -21.26 -9.12 -8.75
CA ASP A 109 -21.93 -8.62 -7.55
C ASP A 109 -21.84 -7.10 -7.37
N HIS A 110 -21.39 -6.38 -8.41
CA HIS A 110 -21.20 -4.93 -8.43
C HIS A 110 -20.10 -4.38 -7.48
N LEU A 111 -19.33 -5.24 -6.83
CA LEU A 111 -18.18 -4.81 -6.04
C LEU A 111 -16.98 -4.47 -6.96
N PRO A 112 -16.15 -3.48 -6.58
CA PRO A 112 -15.01 -3.07 -7.39
C PRO A 112 -13.96 -4.17 -7.47
N PHE A 113 -13.26 -4.24 -8.60
CA PHE A 113 -12.11 -5.10 -8.82
C PHE A 113 -10.92 -4.27 -9.27
N GLY A 114 -9.77 -4.50 -8.64
CA GLY A 114 -8.50 -3.85 -8.98
C GLY A 114 -7.40 -4.84 -9.33
N ILE A 115 -6.46 -4.39 -10.10
CA ILE A 115 -5.19 -5.07 -10.37
C ILE A 115 -4.04 -4.27 -9.79
N THR A 116 -2.95 -4.94 -9.50
CA THR A 116 -1.68 -4.30 -9.10
C THR A 116 -0.59 -4.72 -10.09
N LEU A 117 0.08 -3.73 -10.64
CA LEU A 117 1.30 -3.91 -11.42
C LEU A 117 2.48 -3.86 -10.46
N ILE A 118 3.40 -4.82 -10.56
CA ILE A 118 4.58 -4.92 -9.71
C ILE A 118 5.80 -5.03 -10.60
N ALA A 119 6.81 -4.19 -10.36
CA ALA A 119 8.04 -4.13 -11.12
C ALA A 119 9.26 -3.96 -10.18
N PRO A 120 10.49 -4.10 -10.66
CA PRO A 120 11.68 -3.81 -9.87
C PRO A 120 11.65 -2.41 -9.25
N ALA A 121 12.46 -2.19 -8.20
CA ALA A 121 12.58 -0.89 -7.55
C ALA A 121 12.84 0.24 -8.57
N TRP A 122 12.33 1.44 -8.29
CA TRP A 122 12.49 2.65 -9.11
C TRP A 122 11.79 2.63 -10.48
N HIS A 123 10.89 1.67 -10.73
CA HIS A 123 10.09 1.61 -11.96
C HIS A 123 8.76 2.37 -11.87
N ASP A 124 8.54 3.19 -10.85
CA ASP A 124 7.29 3.92 -10.60
C ASP A 124 6.84 4.75 -11.81
N ALA A 125 7.76 5.46 -12.46
CA ALA A 125 7.45 6.27 -13.63
C ALA A 125 6.94 5.42 -14.82
N ALA A 126 7.55 4.26 -15.05
CA ALA A 126 7.12 3.32 -16.10
C ALA A 126 5.75 2.73 -15.78
N LEU A 127 5.52 2.32 -14.52
CA LEU A 127 4.22 1.83 -14.05
C LEU A 127 3.13 2.88 -14.21
N VAL A 128 3.41 4.14 -13.85
CA VAL A 128 2.46 5.26 -14.01
C VAL A 128 2.15 5.51 -15.49
N HIS A 129 3.14 5.42 -16.39
CA HIS A 129 2.91 5.55 -17.83
C HIS A 129 1.97 4.46 -18.33
N PHE A 130 2.21 3.21 -17.99
CA PHE A 130 1.33 2.09 -18.31
C PHE A 130 -0.06 2.27 -17.69
N GLY A 131 -0.12 2.67 -16.41
CA GLY A 131 -1.38 2.89 -15.69
C GLY A 131 -2.27 3.94 -16.34
N LYS A 132 -1.69 5.02 -16.88
CA LYS A 132 -2.43 6.03 -17.67
C LYS A 132 -3.01 5.43 -18.94
N ALA A 133 -2.22 4.63 -19.68
CA ALA A 133 -2.69 3.95 -20.88
C ALA A 133 -3.83 2.97 -20.55
N TRP A 134 -3.68 2.19 -19.46
CA TRP A 134 -4.69 1.28 -18.95
C TRP A 134 -6.01 1.98 -18.61
N GLN A 135 -5.95 3.07 -17.81
CA GLN A 135 -7.14 3.83 -17.44
C GLN A 135 -7.83 4.46 -18.65
N ASN A 136 -7.08 4.98 -19.63
CA ASN A 136 -7.62 5.52 -20.87
C ASN A 136 -8.30 4.44 -21.71
N TYR A 137 -7.71 3.24 -21.77
CA TYR A 137 -8.27 2.11 -22.52
C TYR A 137 -9.58 1.61 -21.91
N LEU A 138 -9.63 1.43 -20.59
CA LEU A 138 -10.83 0.96 -19.90
C LEU A 138 -11.92 2.03 -19.80
N ALA A 139 -11.56 3.31 -19.79
CA ALA A 139 -12.48 4.45 -19.67
C ALA A 139 -13.49 4.31 -18.51
N LEU A 140 -13.08 3.72 -17.40
CA LEU A 140 -13.93 3.53 -16.22
C LEU A 140 -14.31 4.87 -15.61
N LYS A 141 -15.51 4.92 -15.04
CA LYS A 141 -15.99 6.09 -14.30
C LYS A 141 -15.33 6.19 -12.92
N LEU A 142 -15.46 7.36 -12.27
CA LEU A 142 -14.92 7.61 -10.93
C LEU A 142 -15.65 6.78 -9.86
N GLY A 143 -15.10 5.64 -9.52
CA GLY A 143 -15.65 4.75 -8.48
C GLY A 143 -17.13 4.46 -8.69
N ALA A 144 -17.93 4.70 -7.67
CA ALA A 144 -19.40 4.52 -7.71
C ALA A 144 -20.13 5.70 -8.38
N LEU A 145 -19.43 6.77 -8.79
CA LEU A 145 -20.02 7.95 -9.40
C LEU A 145 -20.19 7.75 -10.90
N ASP A 146 -21.31 8.22 -11.43
CA ASP A 146 -21.55 8.23 -12.88
C ASP A 146 -20.85 9.43 -13.56
N LYS A 147 -19.56 9.59 -13.29
CA LYS A 147 -18.72 10.69 -13.82
C LYS A 147 -17.50 10.12 -14.52
N ALA A 148 -17.18 10.68 -15.67
CA ALA A 148 -15.93 10.38 -16.35
C ALA A 148 -14.73 10.89 -15.54
N LEU A 149 -13.55 10.27 -15.74
CA LEU A 149 -12.29 10.79 -15.24
C LEU A 149 -12.06 12.22 -15.74
N PRO A 150 -11.72 13.17 -14.86
CA PRO A 150 -11.37 14.51 -15.30
C PRO A 150 -10.10 14.46 -16.17
N LEU A 151 -10.08 15.21 -17.25
CA LEU A 151 -8.87 15.42 -18.01
C LEU A 151 -7.86 16.12 -17.09
N SER A 152 -6.70 15.50 -16.90
CA SER A 152 -5.63 16.08 -16.09
C SER A 152 -5.04 17.30 -16.79
N SER A 153 -5.40 18.48 -16.34
CA SER A 153 -4.63 19.69 -16.64
C SER A 153 -3.46 19.72 -15.64
N ALA A 154 -2.26 19.41 -16.08
CA ALA A 154 -1.08 19.57 -15.26
C ALA A 154 -0.85 21.06 -15.00
N THR A 155 -1.15 21.54 -13.79
CA THR A 155 -0.72 22.89 -13.38
C THR A 155 0.80 22.90 -13.30
N PRO A 156 1.50 23.85 -13.93
CA PRO A 156 2.94 23.96 -13.81
C PRO A 156 3.35 24.09 -12.34
N ILE A 157 4.33 23.29 -11.92
CA ILE A 157 4.90 23.39 -10.57
C ILE A 157 6.14 24.25 -10.65
N SER A 158 6.32 25.20 -9.75
CA SER A 158 7.56 25.98 -9.65
C SER A 158 8.74 25.04 -9.40
N GLN A 159 9.93 25.43 -9.88
CA GLN A 159 11.15 24.63 -9.73
C GLN A 159 11.54 24.38 -8.25
N HIS A 160 10.97 25.14 -7.32
CA HIS A 160 11.24 25.05 -5.88
C HIS A 160 10.18 24.27 -5.11
N HIS A 161 9.19 23.70 -5.78
CA HIS A 161 8.10 22.95 -5.15
C HIS A 161 8.01 21.55 -5.73
N ILE A 162 7.59 20.61 -4.90
CA ILE A 162 7.21 19.27 -5.30
C ILE A 162 5.72 19.06 -5.02
N ARG A 163 5.06 18.29 -5.86
CA ARG A 163 3.66 17.90 -5.62
C ARG A 163 3.63 16.61 -4.81
N VAL A 164 2.95 16.64 -3.69
CA VAL A 164 2.78 15.48 -2.80
C VAL A 164 1.30 15.18 -2.69
N ALA A 165 0.90 13.95 -3.00
CA ALA A 165 -0.42 13.43 -2.68
C ALA A 165 -0.38 12.84 -1.28
N VAL A 166 -1.27 13.28 -0.41
CA VAL A 166 -1.36 12.80 0.97
C VAL A 166 -2.71 12.16 1.23
N VAL A 167 -2.71 11.15 2.10
CA VAL A 167 -3.91 10.45 2.58
C VAL A 167 -3.79 10.19 4.09
N GLY A 168 -4.91 9.98 4.76
CA GLY A 168 -4.90 9.62 6.19
C GLY A 168 -4.43 10.77 7.09
N ALA A 169 -3.43 10.51 7.94
CA ALA A 169 -3.03 11.41 9.02
C ALA A 169 -2.47 12.78 8.59
N HIS A 170 -2.14 12.98 7.32
CA HIS A 170 -1.65 14.25 6.77
C HIS A 170 -2.75 15.11 6.16
N LEU A 171 -3.99 14.61 6.04
CA LEU A 171 -5.13 15.41 5.58
C LEU A 171 -5.38 16.59 6.52
N THR A 172 -6.08 17.63 6.03
CA THR A 172 -6.50 18.77 6.83
C THR A 172 -7.20 18.30 8.11
N ASP A 173 -6.89 18.94 9.24
CA ASP A 173 -7.38 18.63 10.57
C ASP A 173 -6.96 17.25 11.14
N MET A 174 -6.10 16.50 10.45
CA MET A 174 -5.55 15.24 10.94
C MET A 174 -4.22 15.45 11.71
N PRO A 175 -3.85 14.51 12.60
CA PRO A 175 -2.74 14.69 13.56
C PRO A 175 -1.38 15.05 12.96
N LEU A 176 -1.09 14.64 11.72
CA LEU A 176 0.20 14.92 11.07
C LEU A 176 0.13 16.05 10.03
N ASN A 177 -1.00 16.72 9.87
CA ASN A 177 -1.14 17.84 8.93
C ASN A 177 -0.13 18.96 9.20
N PHE A 178 0.24 19.19 10.47
CA PHE A 178 1.24 20.18 10.85
C PHE A 178 2.58 19.99 10.15
N GLN A 179 2.97 18.77 9.79
CA GLN A 179 4.22 18.50 9.08
C GLN A 179 4.24 19.13 7.67
N LEU A 180 3.08 19.32 7.09
CA LEU A 180 2.90 20.01 5.79
C LEU A 180 2.82 21.52 6.00
N THR A 181 1.96 21.97 6.90
CA THR A 181 1.71 23.42 7.12
C THR A 181 2.94 24.14 7.65
N THR A 182 3.76 23.51 8.48
CA THR A 182 5.04 24.08 8.95
C THR A 182 6.13 24.17 7.87
N ARG A 183 5.88 23.63 6.68
CA ARG A 183 6.74 23.70 5.50
C ARG A 183 6.12 24.50 4.35
N ASP A 184 5.18 25.38 4.70
CA ASP A 184 4.48 26.24 3.74
C ASP A 184 3.83 25.46 2.58
N ALA A 185 3.34 24.24 2.86
CA ALA A 185 2.62 23.47 1.86
C ALA A 185 1.32 24.21 1.50
N VAL A 186 1.06 24.35 0.19
CA VAL A 186 -0.12 25.01 -0.38
C VAL A 186 -1.02 23.94 -1.02
N HIS A 187 -2.33 24.08 -0.82
CA HIS A 187 -3.37 23.21 -1.43
C HIS A 187 -3.59 23.57 -2.89
#